data_573c2df7c8d12eb6821b666f14c53d01
#
_entry.id   573c2df7c8d12eb6821b666f14c53d01
#
_cell.length_a   1.000
_cell.length_b   1.000
_cell.length_c   1.000
_cell.angle_alpha   90.00
_cell.angle_beta   90.00
_cell.angle_gamma   90.00
#
_symmetry.space_group_name_H-M   'P 1'
#
loop_
_entity.id
_entity.type
_entity.pdbx_description
1 polymer ?
#
loop_
_entity_poly.entity_id
_entity_poly.type
_entity_poly.pdbx_seq_one_letter_code
_entity_poly.pdbx_strand_id
1 'polypeptide(L)'
;VSDTANPIPTQPVLSLLAEGRHDEALKAATAALVEARNEGAEGDERNTRICQALHTLGDVQREMEQIVGAEASYREGLELAGDRPDLLGERARLRMQLATLLDFNQREADAAPVYEQAAADFEALTPPDDVTAAQLRNNLAMIYKGLGKFALAEQHYLRSLETIELRMGRESEAVASVYNNIGSLYYTAGFADEALKMFKEGLIIREKILGPDHTDVAQSLSNIATARHEVGDNMSALLDFERALRILEENVKEKASSYEAVGGDYISLLEALHQERRAEAFQKRMQKVLSTLA
;
A
#
# COMPACT_ATOMS: atom_id res chain seq x y z
N VAL A 1 -17.45 -30.58 -22.27
CA VAL A 1 -17.76 -29.52 -23.21
C VAL A 1 -17.45 -28.24 -22.51
N SER A 2 -16.27 -27.68 -22.80
CA SER A 2 -15.78 -26.41 -22.29
C SER A 2 -16.45 -25.28 -23.08
N ASP A 3 -17.40 -24.60 -22.47
CA ASP A 3 -17.90 -23.35 -23.00
C ASP A 3 -17.14 -22.22 -22.35
N THR A 4 -16.21 -21.68 -23.12
CA THR A 4 -15.45 -20.50 -22.75
C THR A 4 -16.36 -19.30 -22.93
N ALA A 5 -17.00 -18.86 -21.84
CA ALA A 5 -17.63 -17.54 -21.80
C ALA A 5 -16.58 -16.51 -22.20
N ASN A 6 -16.84 -15.79 -23.28
CA ASN A 6 -15.94 -14.77 -23.79
C ASN A 6 -15.85 -13.66 -22.74
N PRO A 7 -14.69 -13.43 -22.09
CA PRO A 7 -14.61 -12.40 -21.06
C PRO A 7 -14.93 -11.04 -21.70
N ILE A 8 -15.66 -10.20 -20.97
CA ILE A 8 -15.85 -8.79 -21.37
C ILE A 8 -14.45 -8.25 -21.73
N PRO A 9 -14.29 -7.53 -22.85
CA PRO A 9 -13.00 -7.02 -23.26
C PRO A 9 -12.52 -5.92 -22.31
N THR A 10 -12.07 -6.33 -21.12
CA THR A 10 -11.38 -5.43 -20.17
C THR A 10 -9.98 -5.04 -20.70
N GLN A 11 -9.36 -5.91 -21.49
CA GLN A 11 -8.05 -5.64 -22.09
C GLN A 11 -8.02 -4.35 -22.95
N PRO A 12 -9.00 -4.06 -23.84
CA PRO A 12 -9.01 -2.82 -24.58
C PRO A 12 -9.10 -1.57 -23.68
N VAL A 13 -9.88 -1.65 -22.58
CA VAL A 13 -10.02 -0.53 -21.64
C VAL A 13 -8.72 -0.28 -20.88
N LEU A 14 -8.05 -1.33 -20.39
CA LEU A 14 -6.77 -1.23 -19.70
C LEU A 14 -5.67 -0.71 -20.62
N SER A 15 -5.65 -1.12 -21.90
CA SER A 15 -4.70 -0.59 -22.89
C SER A 15 -4.92 0.91 -23.11
N LEU A 16 -6.16 1.36 -23.22
CA LEU A 16 -6.48 2.78 -23.38
C LEU A 16 -6.04 3.62 -22.17
N LEU A 17 -6.22 3.08 -20.95
CA LEU A 17 -5.72 3.73 -19.74
C LEU A 17 -4.19 3.84 -19.74
N ALA A 18 -3.49 2.76 -20.10
CA ALA A 18 -2.03 2.75 -20.18
C ALA A 18 -1.49 3.74 -21.24
N GLU A 19 -2.26 4.00 -22.31
CA GLU A 19 -1.96 4.99 -23.34
C GLU A 19 -2.35 6.43 -22.95
N GLY A 20 -2.94 6.64 -21.75
CA GLY A 20 -3.44 7.94 -21.31
C GLY A 20 -4.72 8.41 -22.01
N ARG A 21 -5.42 7.52 -22.73
CA ARG A 21 -6.66 7.81 -23.48
C ARG A 21 -7.91 7.64 -22.61
N HIS A 22 -7.96 8.42 -21.55
CA HIS A 22 -8.97 8.27 -20.48
C HIS A 22 -10.43 8.40 -20.96
N ASP A 23 -10.71 9.37 -21.84
CA ASP A 23 -12.08 9.57 -22.38
C ASP A 23 -12.56 8.39 -23.22
N GLU A 24 -11.67 7.79 -23.98
CA GLU A 24 -11.98 6.60 -24.78
C GLU A 24 -12.15 5.37 -23.90
N ALA A 25 -11.33 5.25 -22.86
CA ALA A 25 -11.48 4.19 -21.84
C ALA A 25 -12.84 4.30 -21.14
N LEU A 26 -13.27 5.50 -20.76
CA LEU A 26 -14.58 5.73 -20.12
C LEU A 26 -15.73 5.36 -21.05
N LYS A 27 -15.67 5.77 -22.32
CA LYS A 27 -16.68 5.40 -23.32
C LYS A 27 -16.76 3.88 -23.52
N ALA A 28 -15.60 3.23 -23.63
CA ALA A 28 -15.54 1.78 -23.79
C ALA A 28 -16.07 1.03 -22.56
N ALA A 29 -15.70 1.43 -21.34
CA ALA A 29 -16.19 0.83 -20.10
C ALA A 29 -17.72 1.02 -19.94
N THR A 30 -18.21 2.23 -20.26
CA THR A 30 -19.66 2.52 -20.24
C THR A 30 -20.42 1.67 -21.27
N ALA A 31 -19.89 1.55 -22.49
CA ALA A 31 -20.49 0.71 -23.53
C ALA A 31 -20.53 -0.77 -23.10
N ALA A 32 -19.46 -1.30 -22.51
CA ALA A 32 -19.40 -2.65 -22.00
C ALA A 32 -20.46 -2.92 -20.90
N LEU A 33 -20.69 -1.94 -20.01
CA LEU A 33 -21.76 -2.06 -19.01
C LEU A 33 -23.15 -2.09 -19.64
N VAL A 34 -23.41 -1.23 -20.66
CA VAL A 34 -24.68 -1.22 -21.39
C VAL A 34 -24.90 -2.54 -22.13
N GLU A 35 -23.86 -3.07 -22.77
CA GLU A 35 -23.91 -4.36 -23.44
C GLU A 35 -24.23 -5.50 -22.46
N ALA A 36 -23.50 -5.59 -21.33
CA ALA A 36 -23.76 -6.57 -20.29
C ALA A 36 -25.18 -6.54 -19.73
N ARG A 37 -25.77 -5.32 -19.62
CA ARG A 37 -27.16 -5.15 -19.18
C ARG A 37 -28.20 -5.56 -20.23
N ASN A 38 -27.88 -5.43 -21.53
CA ASN A 38 -28.78 -5.71 -22.64
C ASN A 38 -28.66 -7.11 -23.21
N GLU A 39 -27.59 -7.85 -22.91
CA GLU A 39 -27.44 -9.22 -23.36
C GLU A 39 -28.57 -10.11 -22.82
N GLY A 40 -29.11 -10.94 -23.72
CA GLY A 40 -30.21 -11.86 -23.41
C GLY A 40 -29.78 -13.09 -22.60
N ALA A 41 -28.55 -13.10 -22.04
CA ALA A 41 -28.12 -14.12 -21.11
C ALA A 41 -28.98 -14.05 -19.84
N GLU A 42 -29.52 -15.18 -19.41
CA GLU A 42 -30.31 -15.29 -18.20
C GLU A 42 -29.44 -15.81 -17.04
N GLY A 43 -29.65 -15.25 -15.83
CA GLY A 43 -29.10 -15.82 -14.60
C GLY A 43 -27.71 -15.33 -14.23
N ASP A 44 -26.88 -16.24 -13.72
CA ASP A 44 -25.64 -15.97 -13.02
C ASP A 44 -24.54 -15.37 -13.91
N GLU A 45 -24.46 -15.80 -15.17
CA GLU A 45 -23.47 -15.29 -16.13
C GLU A 45 -23.65 -13.80 -16.43
N ARG A 46 -24.90 -13.34 -16.62
CA ARG A 46 -25.21 -11.92 -16.83
C ARG A 46 -24.77 -11.07 -15.63
N ASN A 47 -25.07 -11.53 -14.43
CA ASN A 47 -24.70 -10.76 -13.22
C ASN A 47 -23.19 -10.70 -13.04
N THR A 48 -22.45 -11.77 -13.36
CA THR A 48 -20.99 -11.77 -13.37
C THR A 48 -20.46 -10.72 -14.34
N ARG A 49 -20.96 -10.67 -15.57
CA ARG A 49 -20.56 -9.68 -16.57
C ARG A 49 -20.88 -8.26 -16.16
N ILE A 50 -22.05 -8.01 -15.55
CA ILE A 50 -22.39 -6.66 -15.04
C ILE A 50 -21.45 -6.27 -13.90
N CYS A 51 -21.13 -7.16 -12.94
CA CYS A 51 -20.17 -6.89 -11.88
C CYS A 51 -18.78 -6.55 -12.44
N GLN A 52 -18.30 -7.30 -13.43
CA GLN A 52 -17.01 -7.03 -14.09
C GLN A 52 -17.01 -5.70 -14.84
N ALA A 53 -18.08 -5.38 -15.53
CA ALA A 53 -18.21 -4.09 -16.22
C ALA A 53 -18.26 -2.91 -15.25
N LEU A 54 -18.98 -3.05 -14.12
CA LEU A 54 -19.01 -2.04 -13.04
C LEU A 54 -17.67 -1.88 -12.35
N HIS A 55 -16.95 -2.97 -12.12
CA HIS A 55 -15.58 -2.92 -11.60
C HIS A 55 -14.68 -2.12 -12.55
N THR A 56 -14.65 -2.50 -13.84
CA THR A 56 -13.84 -1.80 -14.87
C THR A 56 -14.23 -0.33 -15.00
N LEU A 57 -15.52 -0.01 -14.99
CA LEU A 57 -15.99 1.38 -15.05
C LEU A 57 -15.53 2.18 -13.83
N GLY A 58 -15.65 1.61 -12.63
CA GLY A 58 -15.17 2.22 -11.40
C GLY A 58 -13.66 2.47 -11.42
N ASP A 59 -12.86 1.54 -11.96
CA ASP A 59 -11.40 1.72 -12.09
C ASP A 59 -11.06 2.88 -13.04
N VAL A 60 -11.73 2.97 -14.19
CA VAL A 60 -11.55 4.09 -15.14
C VAL A 60 -11.94 5.41 -14.49
N GLN A 61 -13.07 5.46 -13.80
CA GLN A 61 -13.52 6.66 -13.10
C GLN A 61 -12.56 7.09 -12.00
N ARG A 62 -11.97 6.15 -11.26
CA ARG A 62 -10.94 6.41 -10.26
C ARG A 62 -9.68 7.02 -10.88
N GLU A 63 -9.18 6.45 -11.98
CA GLU A 63 -8.01 7.01 -12.71
C GLU A 63 -8.27 8.41 -13.27
N MET A 64 -9.53 8.75 -13.54
CA MET A 64 -9.97 10.10 -13.95
C MET A 64 -10.33 11.01 -12.76
N GLU A 65 -10.03 10.61 -11.52
CA GLU A 65 -10.37 11.33 -10.29
C GLU A 65 -11.89 11.59 -10.13
N GLN A 66 -12.73 10.82 -10.81
CA GLN A 66 -14.19 10.88 -10.68
C GLN A 66 -14.66 10.04 -9.48
N ILE A 67 -14.27 10.44 -8.28
CA ILE A 67 -14.40 9.66 -7.04
C ILE A 67 -15.83 9.21 -6.76
N VAL A 68 -16.81 10.14 -6.92
CA VAL A 68 -18.25 9.85 -6.68
C VAL A 68 -18.77 8.80 -7.68
N GLY A 69 -18.35 8.89 -8.94
CA GLY A 69 -18.70 7.92 -9.97
C GLY A 69 -18.11 6.54 -9.68
N ALA A 70 -16.82 6.48 -9.34
CA ALA A 70 -16.13 5.25 -8.99
C ALA A 70 -16.81 4.55 -7.79
N GLU A 71 -17.08 5.29 -6.71
CA GLU A 71 -17.77 4.76 -5.54
C GLU A 71 -19.17 4.22 -5.91
N ALA A 72 -19.92 4.95 -6.72
CA ALA A 72 -21.25 4.51 -7.17
C ALA A 72 -21.17 3.20 -7.99
N SER A 73 -20.21 3.10 -8.91
CA SER A 73 -20.01 1.90 -9.73
C SER A 73 -19.64 0.68 -8.87
N TYR A 74 -18.72 0.83 -7.91
CA TYR A 74 -18.36 -0.27 -7.01
C TYR A 74 -19.52 -0.70 -6.11
N ARG A 75 -20.28 0.27 -5.56
CA ARG A 75 -21.45 -0.04 -4.71
C ARG A 75 -22.57 -0.73 -5.47
N GLU A 76 -22.87 -0.30 -6.70
CA GLU A 76 -23.87 -0.97 -7.55
C GLU A 76 -23.46 -2.42 -7.83
N GLY A 77 -22.18 -2.67 -8.13
CA GLY A 77 -21.67 -4.02 -8.30
C GLY A 77 -21.79 -4.86 -7.03
N LEU A 78 -21.55 -4.29 -5.86
CA LEU A 78 -21.70 -4.97 -4.58
C LEU A 78 -23.17 -5.29 -4.25
N GLU A 79 -24.09 -4.38 -4.55
CA GLU A 79 -25.54 -4.64 -4.39
C GLU A 79 -26.00 -5.81 -5.29
N LEU A 80 -25.51 -5.85 -6.54
CA LEU A 80 -25.82 -6.94 -7.46
C LEU A 80 -25.21 -8.25 -7.00
N ALA A 81 -23.97 -8.23 -6.49
CA ALA A 81 -23.28 -9.43 -6.01
C ALA A 81 -23.97 -10.01 -4.76
N GLY A 82 -24.39 -9.15 -3.83
CA GLY A 82 -25.05 -9.58 -2.59
C GLY A 82 -24.28 -10.71 -1.88
N ASP A 83 -24.99 -11.69 -1.35
CA ASP A 83 -24.41 -12.88 -0.69
C ASP A 83 -24.30 -14.10 -1.62
N ARG A 84 -24.33 -13.89 -2.93
CA ARG A 84 -24.30 -14.94 -3.94
C ARG A 84 -22.93 -15.62 -3.99
N PRO A 85 -22.85 -16.96 -3.80
CA PRO A 85 -21.57 -17.68 -3.79
C PRO A 85 -20.84 -17.66 -5.14
N ASP A 86 -21.58 -17.65 -6.24
CA ASP A 86 -21.06 -17.59 -7.62
C ASP A 86 -20.40 -16.24 -7.94
N LEU A 87 -20.76 -15.17 -7.22
CA LEU A 87 -20.18 -13.84 -7.37
C LEU A 87 -19.17 -13.48 -6.28
N LEU A 88 -18.77 -14.43 -5.43
CA LEU A 88 -17.82 -14.19 -4.34
C LEU A 88 -16.53 -13.54 -4.82
N GLY A 89 -15.96 -14.00 -5.94
CA GLY A 89 -14.74 -13.44 -6.51
C GLY A 89 -14.91 -11.99 -7.00
N GLU A 90 -16.03 -11.66 -7.61
CA GLU A 90 -16.34 -10.30 -8.05
C GLU A 90 -16.60 -9.39 -6.84
N ARG A 91 -17.32 -9.88 -5.85
CA ARG A 91 -17.58 -9.17 -4.60
C ARG A 91 -16.28 -8.83 -3.86
N ALA A 92 -15.35 -9.78 -3.75
CA ALA A 92 -14.05 -9.59 -3.15
C ALA A 92 -13.27 -8.45 -3.82
N ARG A 93 -13.20 -8.47 -5.16
CA ARG A 93 -12.53 -7.43 -5.96
C ARG A 93 -13.19 -6.05 -5.81
N LEU A 94 -14.51 -5.99 -5.91
CA LEU A 94 -15.26 -4.74 -5.76
C LEU A 94 -15.09 -4.14 -4.35
N ARG A 95 -15.10 -4.97 -3.29
CA ARG A 95 -14.83 -4.52 -1.92
C ARG A 95 -13.41 -3.99 -1.77
N MET A 96 -12.42 -4.68 -2.33
CA MET A 96 -11.03 -4.23 -2.32
C MET A 96 -10.88 -2.84 -2.97
N GLN A 97 -11.45 -2.64 -4.14
CA GLN A 97 -11.38 -1.35 -4.84
C GLN A 97 -12.13 -0.25 -4.11
N LEU A 98 -13.32 -0.55 -3.57
CA LEU A 98 -14.06 0.42 -2.76
C LEU A 98 -13.30 0.81 -1.50
N ALA A 99 -12.72 -0.16 -0.78
CA ALA A 99 -11.93 0.11 0.43
C ALA A 99 -10.72 1.00 0.11
N THR A 100 -10.00 0.67 -0.97
CA THR A 100 -8.85 1.46 -1.45
C THR A 100 -9.28 2.88 -1.84
N LEU A 101 -10.39 3.03 -2.55
CA LEU A 101 -10.92 4.36 -2.93
C LEU A 101 -11.25 5.21 -1.71
N LEU A 102 -11.90 4.62 -0.70
CA LEU A 102 -12.26 5.31 0.54
C LEU A 102 -11.03 5.75 1.32
N ASP A 103 -10.04 4.86 1.42
CA ASP A 103 -8.78 5.09 2.13
C ASP A 103 -7.99 6.25 1.50
N PHE A 104 -7.74 6.22 0.20
CA PHE A 104 -7.07 7.30 -0.53
C PHE A 104 -7.80 8.65 -0.42
N ASN A 105 -9.11 8.63 -0.18
CA ASN A 105 -9.90 9.85 0.04
C ASN A 105 -10.07 10.22 1.52
N GLN A 106 -9.18 9.72 2.40
CA GLN A 106 -9.15 10.04 3.84
C GLN A 106 -10.45 9.68 4.58
N ARG A 107 -11.16 8.66 4.10
CA ARG A 107 -12.38 8.12 4.71
C ARG A 107 -12.08 6.79 5.41
N GLU A 108 -11.04 6.79 6.25
CA GLU A 108 -10.53 5.58 6.90
C GLU A 108 -11.59 4.86 7.76
N ALA A 109 -12.46 5.61 8.42
CA ALA A 109 -13.54 5.02 9.21
C ALA A 109 -14.55 4.23 8.37
N ASP A 110 -14.78 4.66 7.11
CA ASP A 110 -15.63 3.97 6.15
C ASP A 110 -14.87 2.83 5.45
N ALA A 111 -13.57 3.00 5.21
CA ALA A 111 -12.72 2.02 4.54
C ALA A 111 -12.48 0.76 5.40
N ALA A 112 -12.28 0.91 6.70
CA ALA A 112 -11.90 -0.18 7.60
C ALA A 112 -12.87 -1.39 7.52
N PRO A 113 -14.20 -1.23 7.69
CA PRO A 113 -15.13 -2.38 7.60
C PRO A 113 -15.17 -2.99 6.19
N VAL A 114 -14.90 -2.22 5.15
CA VAL A 114 -14.88 -2.74 3.76
C VAL A 114 -13.62 -3.56 3.52
N TYR A 115 -12.46 -3.12 4.01
CA TYR A 115 -11.22 -3.92 3.98
C TYR A 115 -11.36 -5.24 4.74
N GLU A 116 -12.01 -5.21 5.91
CA GLU A 116 -12.23 -6.43 6.71
C GLU A 116 -13.08 -7.45 5.95
N GLN A 117 -14.19 -6.98 5.34
CA GLN A 117 -15.05 -7.82 4.52
C GLN A 117 -14.35 -8.31 3.25
N ALA A 118 -13.54 -7.46 2.59
CA ALA A 118 -12.77 -7.86 1.42
C ALA A 118 -11.77 -8.97 1.76
N ALA A 119 -11.02 -8.83 2.84
CA ALA A 119 -10.07 -9.85 3.29
C ALA A 119 -10.78 -11.19 3.58
N ALA A 120 -11.95 -11.15 4.22
CA ALA A 120 -12.75 -12.34 4.49
C ALA A 120 -13.25 -13.01 3.21
N ASP A 121 -13.66 -12.23 2.20
CA ASP A 121 -14.10 -12.76 0.90
C ASP A 121 -12.94 -13.45 0.17
N PHE A 122 -11.73 -12.87 0.14
CA PHE A 122 -10.55 -13.49 -0.47
C PHE A 122 -10.14 -14.78 0.23
N GLU A 123 -10.23 -14.84 1.56
CA GLU A 123 -10.00 -16.07 2.33
C GLU A 123 -11.05 -17.17 2.04
N ALA A 124 -12.27 -16.78 1.69
CA ALA A 124 -13.37 -17.72 1.40
C ALA A 124 -13.37 -18.24 -0.03
N LEU A 125 -12.52 -17.74 -0.93
CA LEU A 125 -12.38 -18.23 -2.29
C LEU A 125 -11.92 -19.70 -2.33
N THR A 126 -12.13 -20.37 -3.44
CA THR A 126 -11.69 -21.75 -3.64
C THR A 126 -10.92 -21.84 -4.98
N PRO A 127 -9.58 -21.93 -4.96
CA PRO A 127 -8.71 -21.90 -3.76
C PRO A 127 -8.67 -20.51 -3.10
N PRO A 128 -8.35 -20.43 -1.80
CA PRO A 128 -8.22 -19.14 -1.11
C PRO A 128 -7.10 -18.26 -1.71
N ASP A 129 -7.34 -16.96 -1.80
CA ASP A 129 -6.30 -15.97 -2.10
C ASP A 129 -5.79 -15.33 -0.80
N ASP A 130 -5.04 -16.13 -0.05
CA ASP A 130 -4.51 -15.72 1.26
C ASP A 130 -3.54 -14.55 1.16
N VAL A 131 -2.80 -14.42 0.05
CA VAL A 131 -1.82 -13.34 -0.13
C VAL A 131 -2.53 -11.99 -0.26
N THR A 132 -3.54 -11.91 -1.11
CA THR A 132 -4.35 -10.68 -1.24
C THR A 132 -5.06 -10.36 0.07
N ALA A 133 -5.64 -11.35 0.75
CA ALA A 133 -6.25 -11.15 2.05
C ALA A 133 -5.25 -10.61 3.08
N ALA A 134 -4.02 -11.11 3.11
CA ALA A 134 -2.97 -10.64 4.01
C ALA A 134 -2.54 -9.19 3.69
N GLN A 135 -2.44 -8.82 2.42
CA GLN A 135 -2.18 -7.44 2.01
C GLN A 135 -3.29 -6.48 2.46
N LEU A 136 -4.55 -6.87 2.31
CA LEU A 136 -5.70 -6.09 2.78
C LEU A 136 -5.69 -5.94 4.31
N ARG A 137 -5.30 -6.99 5.05
CA ARG A 137 -5.11 -6.90 6.50
C ARG A 137 -4.00 -5.95 6.89
N ASN A 138 -2.89 -5.92 6.13
CA ASN A 138 -1.83 -4.94 6.35
C ASN A 138 -2.34 -3.51 6.17
N ASN A 139 -3.12 -3.22 5.12
CA ASN A 139 -3.71 -1.91 4.91
C ASN A 139 -4.72 -1.53 6.00
N LEU A 140 -5.57 -2.48 6.39
CA LEU A 140 -6.49 -2.30 7.51
C LEU A 140 -5.76 -1.98 8.83
N ALA A 141 -4.62 -2.64 9.07
CA ALA A 141 -3.80 -2.37 10.24
C ALA A 141 -3.22 -0.94 10.21
N MET A 142 -2.83 -0.43 9.04
CA MET A 142 -2.39 0.97 8.88
C MET A 142 -3.51 1.95 9.26
N ILE A 143 -4.73 1.69 8.82
CA ILE A 143 -5.91 2.48 9.19
C ILE A 143 -6.13 2.43 10.71
N TYR A 144 -6.14 1.25 11.32
CA TYR A 144 -6.34 1.14 12.77
C TYR A 144 -5.22 1.81 13.57
N LYS A 145 -3.97 1.79 13.07
CA LYS A 145 -2.87 2.58 13.64
C LYS A 145 -3.19 4.07 13.59
N GLY A 146 -3.61 4.60 12.44
CA GLY A 146 -4.00 6.01 12.27
C GLY A 146 -5.14 6.42 13.19
N LEU A 147 -6.10 5.53 13.43
CA LEU A 147 -7.22 5.73 14.35
C LEU A 147 -6.86 5.53 15.83
N GLY A 148 -5.59 5.27 16.18
CA GLY A 148 -5.14 5.00 17.55
C GLY A 148 -5.61 3.64 18.13
N LYS A 149 -6.16 2.76 17.31
CA LYS A 149 -6.62 1.42 17.70
C LYS A 149 -5.47 0.40 17.63
N PHE A 150 -4.41 0.64 18.40
CA PHE A 150 -3.12 -0.06 18.30
C PHE A 150 -3.23 -1.59 18.46
N ALA A 151 -4.06 -2.09 19.37
CA ALA A 151 -4.24 -3.52 19.56
C ALA A 151 -4.87 -4.22 18.34
N LEU A 152 -5.83 -3.57 17.66
CA LEU A 152 -6.40 -4.08 16.42
C LEU A 152 -5.39 -4.03 15.28
N ALA A 153 -4.63 -2.93 15.18
CA ALA A 153 -3.57 -2.82 14.19
C ALA A 153 -2.53 -3.93 14.34
N GLU A 154 -2.06 -4.20 15.56
CA GLU A 154 -1.12 -5.28 15.86
C GLU A 154 -1.67 -6.64 15.43
N GLN A 155 -2.92 -6.96 15.82
CA GLN A 155 -3.57 -8.22 15.46
C GLN A 155 -3.59 -8.43 13.93
N HIS A 156 -3.95 -7.41 13.17
CA HIS A 156 -4.03 -7.52 11.71
C HIS A 156 -2.65 -7.60 11.06
N TYR A 157 -1.65 -6.85 11.54
CA TYR A 157 -0.28 -6.97 11.07
C TYR A 157 0.31 -8.35 11.33
N LEU A 158 0.16 -8.90 12.54
CA LEU A 158 0.70 -10.22 12.88
C LEU A 158 0.06 -11.32 12.03
N ARG A 159 -1.26 -11.26 11.81
CA ARG A 159 -1.93 -12.21 10.92
C ARG A 159 -1.47 -12.08 9.47
N SER A 160 -1.26 -10.85 9.00
CA SER A 160 -0.68 -10.59 7.68
C SER A 160 0.73 -11.16 7.57
N LEU A 161 1.59 -10.90 8.55
CA LEU A 161 2.97 -11.39 8.60
C LEU A 161 3.03 -12.91 8.52
N GLU A 162 2.27 -13.62 9.37
CA GLU A 162 2.20 -15.08 9.39
C GLU A 162 1.82 -15.64 8.01
N THR A 163 0.81 -15.08 7.39
CA THR A 163 0.33 -15.53 6.08
C THR A 163 1.37 -15.27 4.99
N ILE A 164 1.97 -14.07 4.95
CA ILE A 164 2.95 -13.71 3.94
C ILE A 164 4.23 -14.53 4.11
N GLU A 165 4.72 -14.75 5.34
CA GLU A 165 5.86 -15.62 5.61
C GLU A 165 5.60 -17.06 5.10
N LEU A 166 4.41 -17.60 5.36
CA LEU A 166 4.04 -18.94 4.93
C LEU A 166 3.97 -19.07 3.41
N ARG A 167 3.43 -18.07 2.70
CA ARG A 167 3.16 -18.14 1.25
C ARG A 167 4.32 -17.67 0.40
N MET A 168 5.05 -16.66 0.82
CA MET A 168 6.13 -16.01 0.04
C MET A 168 7.53 -16.29 0.58
N GLY A 169 7.63 -16.90 1.76
CA GLY A 169 8.88 -17.13 2.45
C GLY A 169 9.31 -15.92 3.28
N ARG A 170 10.07 -16.21 4.35
CA ARG A 170 10.54 -15.19 5.30
C ARG A 170 11.43 -14.13 4.65
N GLU A 171 12.20 -14.52 3.63
CA GLU A 171 13.14 -13.65 2.93
C GLU A 171 12.49 -13.01 1.70
N SER A 172 11.43 -12.24 1.91
CA SER A 172 10.73 -11.51 0.85
C SER A 172 10.54 -10.05 1.23
N GLU A 173 10.44 -9.16 0.21
CA GLU A 173 10.19 -7.73 0.45
C GLU A 173 8.84 -7.48 1.14
N ALA A 174 7.85 -8.31 0.85
CA ALA A 174 6.55 -8.22 1.51
C ALA A 174 6.67 -8.43 3.03
N VAL A 175 7.46 -9.43 3.47
CA VAL A 175 7.74 -9.68 4.89
C VAL A 175 8.50 -8.51 5.51
N ALA A 176 9.55 -8.00 4.84
CA ALA A 176 10.32 -6.85 5.32
C ALA A 176 9.44 -5.60 5.50
N SER A 177 8.51 -5.37 4.55
CA SER A 177 7.57 -4.27 4.62
C SER A 177 6.60 -4.39 5.80
N VAL A 178 6.08 -5.59 6.09
CA VAL A 178 5.21 -5.81 7.25
C VAL A 178 5.99 -5.61 8.55
N TYR A 179 7.22 -6.10 8.68
CA TYR A 179 8.08 -5.81 9.84
C TYR A 179 8.28 -4.31 10.05
N ASN A 180 8.53 -3.56 8.99
CA ASN A 180 8.65 -2.11 9.06
C ASN A 180 7.35 -1.44 9.52
N ASN A 181 6.19 -1.91 9.07
CA ASN A 181 4.89 -1.39 9.49
C ASN A 181 4.59 -1.70 10.96
N ILE A 182 4.92 -2.90 11.44
CA ILE A 182 4.83 -3.27 12.88
C ILE A 182 5.77 -2.39 13.70
N GLY A 183 7.00 -2.17 13.24
CA GLY A 183 7.94 -1.24 13.87
C GLY A 183 7.37 0.17 13.99
N SER A 184 6.77 0.69 12.92
CA SER A 184 6.08 1.99 12.93
C SER A 184 4.88 2.02 13.87
N LEU A 185 4.13 0.91 13.99
CA LEU A 185 3.05 0.79 14.96
C LEU A 185 3.58 0.92 16.39
N TYR A 186 4.59 0.13 16.77
CA TYR A 186 5.16 0.15 18.11
C TYR A 186 5.79 1.51 18.43
N TYR A 187 6.49 2.12 17.47
CA TYR A 187 7.03 3.47 17.65
C TYR A 187 5.92 4.50 17.94
N THR A 188 4.85 4.49 17.15
CA THR A 188 3.69 5.40 17.35
C THR A 188 2.99 5.16 18.68
N ALA A 189 2.98 3.91 19.16
CA ALA A 189 2.40 3.53 20.46
C ALA A 189 3.33 3.80 21.65
N GLY A 190 4.55 4.32 21.43
CA GLY A 190 5.52 4.64 22.49
C GLY A 190 6.40 3.47 22.95
N PHE A 191 6.42 2.35 22.19
CA PHE A 191 7.23 1.16 22.48
C PHE A 191 8.47 1.13 21.59
N ALA A 192 9.40 2.06 21.84
CA ALA A 192 10.56 2.28 20.98
C ALA A 192 11.52 1.08 20.91
N ASP A 193 11.68 0.33 21.99
CA ASP A 193 12.52 -0.89 22.02
C ASP A 193 11.93 -2.00 21.13
N GLU A 194 10.62 -2.19 21.15
CA GLU A 194 9.91 -3.15 20.31
C GLU A 194 9.95 -2.71 18.85
N ALA A 195 9.76 -1.42 18.59
CA ALA A 195 9.90 -0.84 17.27
C ALA A 195 11.27 -1.13 16.67
N LEU A 196 12.33 -0.88 17.45
CA LEU A 196 13.72 -1.12 17.04
C LEU A 196 13.98 -2.59 16.66
N LYS A 197 13.38 -3.55 17.37
CA LYS A 197 13.48 -4.99 17.03
C LYS A 197 12.85 -5.27 15.67
N MET A 198 11.65 -4.77 15.44
CA MET A 198 10.90 -4.99 14.18
C MET A 198 11.61 -4.34 12.99
N PHE A 199 12.05 -3.09 13.14
CA PHE A 199 12.81 -2.41 12.08
C PHE A 199 14.10 -3.14 11.72
N LYS A 200 14.83 -3.71 12.70
CA LYS A 200 16.04 -4.51 12.44
C LYS A 200 15.75 -5.80 11.67
N GLU A 201 14.65 -6.51 11.99
CA GLU A 201 14.24 -7.68 11.20
C GLU A 201 13.98 -7.29 9.73
N GLY A 202 13.24 -6.21 9.50
CA GLY A 202 12.99 -5.70 8.15
C GLY A 202 14.27 -5.29 7.43
N LEU A 203 15.19 -4.61 8.11
CA LEU A 203 16.50 -4.22 7.55
C LEU A 203 17.33 -5.45 7.12
N ILE A 204 17.46 -6.47 7.98
CA ILE A 204 18.20 -7.70 7.67
C ILE A 204 17.69 -8.34 6.39
N ILE A 205 16.38 -8.43 6.22
CA ILE A 205 15.78 -9.00 5.02
C ILE A 205 16.10 -8.13 3.80
N ARG A 206 15.89 -6.80 3.88
CA ARG A 206 16.16 -5.89 2.77
C ARG A 206 17.61 -5.88 2.34
N GLU A 207 18.56 -5.83 3.28
CA GLU A 207 19.99 -5.92 2.94
C GLU A 207 20.33 -7.21 2.20
N LYS A 208 19.71 -8.33 2.59
CA LYS A 208 19.95 -9.62 1.97
C LYS A 208 19.40 -9.72 0.55
N ILE A 209 18.21 -9.19 0.29
CA ILE A 209 17.53 -9.36 -1.00
C ILE A 209 17.81 -8.23 -2.00
N LEU A 210 18.03 -7.00 -1.52
CA LEU A 210 18.21 -5.81 -2.34
C LEU A 210 19.67 -5.31 -2.37
N GLY A 211 20.49 -5.77 -1.39
CA GLY A 211 21.84 -5.26 -1.18
C GLY A 211 21.90 -4.06 -0.23
N PRO A 212 23.09 -3.81 0.36
CA PRO A 212 23.27 -2.87 1.47
C PRO A 212 23.11 -1.38 1.08
N ASP A 213 23.16 -1.07 -0.21
CA ASP A 213 23.11 0.30 -0.71
C ASP A 213 21.79 0.61 -1.48
N HIS A 214 20.79 -0.24 -1.32
CA HIS A 214 19.47 0.00 -1.90
C HIS A 214 18.69 1.09 -1.14
N THR A 215 17.87 1.88 -1.85
CA THR A 215 17.12 3.00 -1.25
C THR A 215 16.13 2.58 -0.17
N ASP A 216 15.57 1.36 -0.24
CA ASP A 216 14.67 0.83 0.80
C ASP A 216 15.44 0.44 2.07
N VAL A 217 16.73 0.11 1.96
CA VAL A 217 17.64 -0.03 3.10
C VAL A 217 17.83 1.32 3.79
N ALA A 218 17.98 2.41 3.03
CA ALA A 218 18.09 3.75 3.60
C ALA A 218 16.82 4.13 4.39
N GLN A 219 15.63 3.78 3.90
CA GLN A 219 14.39 4.00 4.64
C GLN A 219 14.35 3.20 5.96
N SER A 220 14.77 1.92 5.94
CA SER A 220 14.85 1.10 7.15
C SER A 220 15.85 1.67 8.16
N LEU A 221 17.01 2.14 7.69
CA LEU A 221 18.02 2.78 8.53
C LEU A 221 17.52 4.08 9.18
N SER A 222 16.78 4.91 8.44
CA SER A 222 16.15 6.12 8.99
C SER A 222 15.17 5.79 10.12
N ASN A 223 14.31 4.79 9.93
CA ASN A 223 13.38 4.35 10.97
C ASN A 223 14.10 3.80 12.21
N ILE A 224 15.18 3.03 12.00
CA ILE A 224 16.04 2.53 13.08
C ILE A 224 16.70 3.69 13.83
N ALA A 225 17.22 4.69 13.11
CA ALA A 225 17.88 5.84 13.71
C ALA A 225 16.90 6.64 14.60
N THR A 226 15.67 6.85 14.11
CA THR A 226 14.61 7.52 14.88
C THR A 226 14.27 6.72 16.15
N ALA A 227 14.11 5.41 16.05
CA ALA A 227 13.84 4.56 17.21
C ALA A 227 15.01 4.50 18.20
N ARG A 228 16.27 4.50 17.70
CA ARG A 228 17.48 4.57 18.54
C ARG A 228 17.58 5.88 19.31
N HIS A 229 17.25 7.00 18.67
CA HIS A 229 17.20 8.28 19.35
C HIS A 229 16.22 8.26 20.52
N GLU A 230 15.04 7.71 20.31
CA GLU A 230 13.99 7.60 21.34
C GLU A 230 14.44 6.78 22.55
N VAL A 231 15.21 5.70 22.34
CA VAL A 231 15.78 4.89 23.43
C VAL A 231 17.10 5.45 23.98
N GLY A 232 17.56 6.61 23.50
CA GLY A 232 18.76 7.30 23.97
C GLY A 232 20.08 6.84 23.34
N ASP A 233 20.07 5.88 22.39
CA ASP A 233 21.27 5.44 21.65
C ASP A 233 21.62 6.41 20.50
N ASN A 234 21.93 7.64 20.88
CA ASN A 234 22.14 8.73 19.93
C ASN A 234 23.37 8.52 19.03
N MET A 235 24.40 7.86 19.52
CA MET A 235 25.60 7.60 18.71
C MET A 235 25.30 6.67 17.55
N SER A 236 24.59 5.57 17.81
CA SER A 236 24.18 4.65 16.74
C SER A 236 23.13 5.28 15.82
N ALA A 237 22.23 6.13 16.36
CA ALA A 237 21.25 6.86 15.55
C ALA A 237 21.94 7.75 14.51
N LEU A 238 22.97 8.51 14.90
CA LEU A 238 23.75 9.35 13.98
C LEU A 238 24.40 8.51 12.86
N LEU A 239 24.98 7.36 13.19
CA LEU A 239 25.62 6.48 12.20
C LEU A 239 24.60 5.90 11.20
N ASP A 240 23.42 5.51 11.66
CA ASP A 240 22.37 5.00 10.78
C ASP A 240 21.83 6.10 9.84
N PHE A 241 21.60 7.32 10.35
CA PHE A 241 21.23 8.44 9.50
C PHE A 241 22.32 8.78 8.47
N GLU A 242 23.59 8.80 8.89
CA GLU A 242 24.70 9.08 7.96
C GLU A 242 24.80 8.02 6.85
N ARG A 243 24.56 6.75 7.19
CA ARG A 243 24.51 5.68 6.18
C ARG A 243 23.31 5.83 5.25
N ALA A 244 22.11 6.09 5.80
CA ALA A 244 20.91 6.32 5.00
C ALA A 244 21.08 7.50 4.03
N LEU A 245 21.62 8.61 4.52
CA LEU A 245 21.85 9.82 3.72
C LEU A 245 22.88 9.60 2.61
N ARG A 246 23.93 8.80 2.84
CA ARG A 246 24.90 8.44 1.80
C ARG A 246 24.20 7.68 0.66
N ILE A 247 23.40 6.66 0.98
CA ILE A 247 22.67 5.87 -0.01
C ILE A 247 21.70 6.77 -0.81
N LEU A 248 20.97 7.65 -0.12
CA LEU A 248 20.00 8.55 -0.77
C LEU A 248 20.68 9.62 -1.62
N GLU A 249 21.86 10.13 -1.22
CA GLU A 249 22.62 11.12 -1.98
C GLU A 249 23.14 10.54 -3.29
N GLU A 250 23.59 9.27 -3.30
CA GLU A 250 23.99 8.56 -4.52
C GLU A 250 22.82 8.36 -5.49
N ASN A 251 21.59 8.34 -4.99
CA ASN A 251 20.33 8.15 -5.75
C ASN A 251 19.46 9.42 -5.77
N VAL A 252 20.02 10.58 -5.49
CA VAL A 252 19.25 11.81 -5.22
C VAL A 252 18.37 12.27 -6.37
N LYS A 253 18.71 11.97 -7.63
CA LYS A 253 17.89 12.33 -8.80
C LYS A 253 16.49 11.72 -8.74
N GLU A 254 16.37 10.51 -8.20
CA GLU A 254 15.11 9.77 -8.08
C GLU A 254 14.51 9.88 -6.68
N LYS A 255 15.32 10.17 -5.67
CA LYS A 255 14.98 10.13 -4.24
C LYS A 255 15.17 11.47 -3.53
N ALA A 256 15.07 12.60 -4.24
CA ALA A 256 15.27 13.94 -3.69
C ALA A 256 14.39 14.19 -2.45
N SER A 257 13.10 13.87 -2.50
CA SER A 257 12.18 14.06 -1.38
C SER A 257 12.56 13.20 -0.16
N SER A 258 13.00 11.95 -0.39
CA SER A 258 13.46 11.07 0.69
C SER A 258 14.77 11.58 1.31
N TYR A 259 15.70 12.07 0.47
CA TYR A 259 16.97 12.67 0.94
C TYR A 259 16.71 13.91 1.80
N GLU A 260 15.78 14.77 1.38
CA GLU A 260 15.39 15.97 2.14
C GLU A 260 14.72 15.62 3.47
N ALA A 261 13.78 14.66 3.47
CA ALA A 261 13.08 14.22 4.67
C ALA A 261 14.05 13.63 5.71
N VAL A 262 14.86 12.64 5.31
CA VAL A 262 15.85 12.00 6.20
C VAL A 262 16.92 12.99 6.64
N GLY A 263 17.29 13.93 5.76
CA GLY A 263 18.19 15.04 6.10
C GLY A 263 17.62 15.96 7.16
N GLY A 264 16.33 16.26 7.11
CA GLY A 264 15.63 17.02 8.14
C GLY A 264 15.65 16.34 9.51
N ASP A 265 15.36 15.03 9.53
CA ASP A 265 15.41 14.22 10.75
C ASP A 265 16.83 14.18 11.35
N TYR A 266 17.86 14.02 10.51
CA TYR A 266 19.25 14.05 10.94
C TYR A 266 19.66 15.42 11.52
N ILE A 267 19.25 16.54 10.89
CA ILE A 267 19.47 17.89 11.40
C ILE A 267 18.81 18.05 12.77
N SER A 268 17.54 17.63 12.90
CA SER A 268 16.80 17.70 14.17
C SER A 268 17.52 16.93 15.30
N LEU A 269 18.06 15.75 14.98
CA LEU A 269 18.85 14.96 15.94
C LEU A 269 20.15 15.72 16.34
N LEU A 270 20.87 16.30 15.37
CA LEU A 270 22.09 17.04 15.66
C LEU A 270 21.81 18.26 16.56
N GLU A 271 20.73 18.98 16.31
CA GLU A 271 20.29 20.13 17.13
C GLU A 271 19.90 19.68 18.55
N ALA A 272 19.15 18.59 18.68
CA ALA A 272 18.81 17.99 19.98
C ALA A 272 20.05 17.56 20.78
N LEU A 273 21.15 17.23 20.10
CA LEU A 273 22.44 16.89 20.71
C LEU A 273 23.40 18.09 20.86
N HIS A 274 22.93 19.31 20.66
CA HIS A 274 23.73 20.54 20.72
C HIS A 274 24.94 20.53 19.77
N GLN A 275 24.77 19.97 18.56
CA GLN A 275 25.80 19.91 17.51
C GLN A 275 25.50 20.89 16.36
N GLU A 276 25.17 22.12 16.66
CA GLU A 276 24.66 23.13 15.73
C GLU A 276 25.59 23.34 14.53
N ARG A 277 26.91 23.29 14.74
CA ARG A 277 27.88 23.46 13.63
C ARG A 277 27.78 22.32 12.60
N ARG A 278 27.52 21.09 13.06
CA ARG A 278 27.32 19.96 12.16
C ARG A 278 25.98 20.05 11.43
N ALA A 279 24.94 20.46 12.14
CA ALA A 279 23.62 20.68 11.58
C ALA A 279 23.66 21.72 10.45
N GLU A 280 24.25 22.91 10.70
CA GLU A 280 24.40 23.97 9.68
C GLU A 280 25.25 23.52 8.48
N ALA A 281 26.35 22.80 8.72
CA ALA A 281 27.22 22.29 7.67
C ALA A 281 26.49 21.29 6.76
N PHE A 282 25.72 20.37 7.37
CA PHE A 282 24.93 19.40 6.63
C PHE A 282 23.78 20.07 5.88
N GLN A 283 23.06 21.00 6.49
CA GLN A 283 21.99 21.75 5.84
C GLN A 283 22.48 22.49 4.58
N LYS A 284 23.63 23.14 4.65
CA LYS A 284 24.25 23.79 3.47
C LYS A 284 24.61 22.80 2.37
N ARG A 285 25.16 21.62 2.76
CA ARG A 285 25.47 20.53 1.82
C ARG A 285 24.21 20.04 1.13
N MET A 286 23.15 19.73 1.90
CA MET A 286 21.86 19.23 1.41
C MET A 286 21.24 20.21 0.41
N GLN A 287 21.18 21.50 0.76
CA GLN A 287 20.67 22.54 -0.13
C GLN A 287 21.47 22.63 -1.44
N LYS A 288 22.82 22.53 -1.34
CA LYS A 288 23.66 22.51 -2.54
C LYS A 288 23.39 21.31 -3.42
N VAL A 289 23.23 20.11 -2.85
CA VAL A 289 22.92 18.89 -3.61
C VAL A 289 21.57 19.03 -4.31
N LEU A 290 20.53 19.44 -3.58
CA LEU A 290 19.18 19.60 -4.14
C LEU A 290 19.11 20.70 -5.22
N SER A 291 19.87 21.78 -5.08
CA SER A 291 19.94 22.85 -6.10
C SER A 291 20.57 22.43 -7.41
N THR A 292 21.29 21.31 -7.46
CA THR A 292 21.85 20.76 -8.72
C THR A 292 20.83 19.96 -9.52
N LEU A 293 19.64 19.71 -8.96
CA LEU A 293 18.57 18.95 -9.62
C LEU A 293 17.52 19.87 -10.28
N ALA A 294 17.51 21.14 -9.93
CA ALA A 294 16.65 22.18 -10.49
C ALA A 294 17.28 22.77 -11.76
#